data_c8b8b866cd5a049bdaa579d3321074e1
#
_entry.id   c8b8b866cd5a049bdaa579d3321074e1
#
_cell.length_a   1.000
_cell.length_b   1.000
_cell.length_c   1.000
_cell.angle_alpha   90.00
_cell.angle_beta   90.00
_cell.angle_gamma   90.00
#
_symmetry.space_group_name_H-M   'P 1'
#
loop_
_entity.id
_entity.type
_entity.pdbx_description
1 polymer ?
#
loop_
_entity_poly.entity_id
_entity_poly.type
_entity_poly.pdbx_seq_one_letter_code
_entity_poly.pdbx_strand_id
1 'polypeptide(L)'
;SFDEFIETLKECGAEPVEIELPHNKYSVPVYYIIAPAEASTNLARFDGIRYTNRSKDAKTLTEVYEFSRSEGFGPEVIQRILLGTYVLSAGFQDAYYKKAQKVRSKICTDYENAFKHGAITDPIAMYNQDVFTISANMAGLPSLSVPAGFTKLGLPIGIQIQGKQMEDGLVMRVAKAHEEKTDFHLAIPETAGGCK
;
A
#
# COMPACT_ATOMS: atom_id res chain seq x y z
N SER A 1 7.33 -22.45 -1.81
CA SER A 1 6.54 -21.43 -2.55
C SER A 1 7.39 -20.27 -3.08
N PHE A 2 8.12 -19.49 -2.22
CA PHE A 2 8.96 -18.40 -2.76
C PHE A 2 10.12 -18.94 -3.61
N ASP A 3 10.80 -19.95 -3.11
CA ASP A 3 11.88 -20.60 -3.87
C ASP A 3 11.37 -21.20 -5.18
N GLU A 4 10.20 -21.83 -5.16
CA GLU A 4 9.54 -22.34 -6.38
C GLU A 4 9.21 -21.22 -7.38
N PHE A 5 8.73 -20.07 -6.89
CA PHE A 5 8.50 -18.90 -7.73
C PHE A 5 9.79 -18.42 -8.39
N ILE A 6 10.88 -18.32 -7.64
CA ILE A 6 12.20 -17.94 -8.17
C ILE A 6 12.70 -18.96 -9.19
N GLU A 7 12.57 -20.25 -8.92
CA GLU A 7 12.96 -21.29 -9.89
C GLU A 7 12.13 -21.19 -11.18
N THR A 8 10.81 -20.97 -11.07
CA THR A 8 9.94 -20.75 -12.24
C THR A 8 10.41 -19.57 -13.09
N LEU A 9 10.81 -18.47 -12.47
CA LEU A 9 11.33 -17.31 -13.18
C LEU A 9 12.70 -17.58 -13.81
N LYS A 10 13.56 -18.36 -13.16
CA LYS A 10 14.86 -18.81 -13.76
C LYS A 10 14.63 -19.63 -15.01
N GLU A 11 13.65 -20.53 -15.02
CA GLU A 11 13.28 -21.30 -16.21
C GLU A 11 12.79 -20.41 -17.36
N CYS A 12 12.22 -19.23 -17.02
CA CYS A 12 11.84 -18.20 -18.01
C CYS A 12 13.01 -17.29 -18.41
N GLY A 13 14.23 -17.56 -17.94
CA GLY A 13 15.44 -16.81 -18.27
C GLY A 13 15.72 -15.61 -17.36
N ALA A 14 15.05 -15.50 -16.20
CA ALA A 14 15.37 -14.47 -15.23
C ALA A 14 16.63 -14.81 -14.42
N GLU A 15 17.40 -13.79 -14.07
CA GLU A 15 18.59 -13.89 -13.21
C GLU A 15 18.28 -13.22 -11.86
N PRO A 16 18.00 -13.98 -10.80
CA PRO A 16 17.69 -13.41 -9.50
C PRO A 16 18.93 -12.84 -8.82
N VAL A 17 18.80 -11.64 -8.26
CA VAL A 17 19.84 -10.94 -7.51
C VAL A 17 19.29 -10.55 -6.15
N GLU A 18 20.02 -10.86 -5.09
CA GLU A 18 19.66 -10.43 -3.73
C GLU A 18 19.98 -8.93 -3.55
N ILE A 19 19.03 -8.21 -2.97
CA ILE A 19 19.13 -6.77 -2.72
C ILE A 19 18.80 -6.44 -1.28
N GLU A 20 19.26 -5.27 -0.82
CA GLU A 20 18.90 -4.71 0.48
C GLU A 20 18.14 -3.39 0.32
N LEU A 21 17.13 -3.20 1.18
CA LEU A 21 16.36 -1.95 1.31
C LEU A 21 16.51 -1.41 2.75
N PRO A 22 17.65 -0.78 3.10
CA PRO A 22 18.00 -0.46 4.49
C PRO A 22 17.04 0.50 5.20
N HIS A 23 16.34 1.36 4.44
CA HIS A 23 15.36 2.30 4.99
C HIS A 23 13.93 1.76 5.01
N ASN A 24 13.66 0.57 4.47
CA ASN A 24 12.31 0.01 4.39
C ASN A 24 11.64 -0.16 5.78
N LYS A 25 12.43 -0.42 6.81
CA LYS A 25 11.96 -0.48 8.22
C LYS A 25 11.27 0.79 8.72
N TYR A 26 11.45 1.92 8.05
CA TYR A 26 10.81 3.20 8.38
C TYR A 26 9.53 3.46 7.58
N SER A 27 9.13 2.58 6.66
CA SER A 27 7.97 2.78 5.79
C SER A 27 6.67 2.95 6.59
N VAL A 28 6.43 2.11 7.59
CA VAL A 28 5.24 2.18 8.43
C VAL A 28 5.16 3.49 9.23
N PRO A 29 6.18 3.90 10.01
CA PRO A 29 6.15 5.20 10.69
C PRO A 29 5.98 6.39 9.74
N VAL A 30 6.60 6.36 8.58
CA VAL A 30 6.47 7.42 7.55
C VAL A 30 5.04 7.48 7.02
N TYR A 31 4.42 6.34 6.74
CA TYR A 31 3.04 6.25 6.31
C TYR A 31 2.08 6.87 7.34
N TYR A 32 2.20 6.51 8.62
CA TYR A 32 1.31 7.02 9.68
C TYR A 32 1.44 8.53 9.92
N ILE A 33 2.47 9.17 9.37
CA ILE A 33 2.60 10.63 9.39
C ILE A 33 2.07 11.25 8.10
N ILE A 34 2.51 10.76 6.93
CA ILE A 34 2.20 11.38 5.64
C ILE A 34 0.75 11.12 5.23
N ALA A 35 0.27 9.88 5.31
CA ALA A 35 -1.07 9.54 4.85
C ALA A 35 -2.18 10.27 5.63
N PRO A 36 -2.17 10.35 6.98
CA PRO A 36 -3.12 11.16 7.72
C PRO A 36 -3.01 12.66 7.40
N ALA A 37 -1.80 13.20 7.20
CA ALA A 37 -1.60 14.59 6.83
C ALA A 37 -2.29 14.91 5.49
N GLU A 38 -2.10 14.09 4.46
CA GLU A 38 -2.77 14.23 3.18
C GLU A 38 -4.28 13.98 3.29
N ALA A 39 -4.70 12.96 4.05
CA ALA A 39 -6.11 12.66 4.26
C ALA A 39 -6.85 13.82 4.92
N SER A 40 -6.28 14.47 5.94
CA SER A 40 -6.90 15.63 6.60
C SER A 40 -7.19 16.76 5.62
N THR A 41 -6.27 17.02 4.68
CA THR A 41 -6.42 18.04 3.64
C THR A 41 -7.42 17.61 2.57
N ASN A 42 -7.30 16.38 2.06
CA ASN A 42 -8.16 15.88 0.99
C ASN A 42 -9.62 15.71 1.43
N LEU A 43 -9.84 15.29 2.67
CA LEU A 43 -11.18 15.10 3.24
C LEU A 43 -11.82 16.40 3.73
N ALA A 44 -11.09 17.51 3.76
CA ALA A 44 -11.64 18.83 4.13
C ALA A 44 -12.77 19.28 3.19
N ARG A 45 -12.77 18.82 1.92
CA ARG A 45 -13.82 19.14 0.94
C ARG A 45 -15.18 18.50 1.22
N PHE A 46 -15.23 17.45 2.00
CA PHE A 46 -16.48 16.75 2.33
C PHE A 46 -17.14 17.43 3.55
N ASP A 47 -17.89 18.48 3.29
CA ASP A 47 -18.40 19.44 4.26
C ASP A 47 -19.95 19.52 4.31
N GLY A 48 -20.64 18.72 3.48
CA GLY A 48 -22.11 18.76 3.38
C GLY A 48 -22.65 19.93 2.55
N ILE A 49 -21.79 20.73 1.88
CA ILE A 49 -22.20 21.82 1.01
C ILE A 49 -22.17 21.42 -0.47
N ARG A 50 -20.98 21.07 -0.98
CA ARG A 50 -20.80 20.64 -2.36
C ARG A 50 -20.72 19.11 -2.49
N TYR A 51 -20.13 18.46 -1.50
CA TYR A 51 -19.89 17.04 -1.51
C TYR A 51 -20.43 16.40 -0.25
N THR A 52 -20.87 15.15 -0.39
CA THR A 52 -21.46 14.32 0.67
C THR A 52 -22.85 14.80 1.13
N ASN A 53 -23.49 14.05 2.01
CA ASN A 53 -24.80 14.39 2.55
C ASN A 53 -24.71 15.57 3.50
N ARG A 54 -25.71 16.47 3.43
CA ARG A 54 -25.91 17.51 4.42
C ARG A 54 -26.79 16.99 5.54
N SER A 55 -26.36 17.20 6.79
CA SER A 55 -27.21 16.91 7.95
C SER A 55 -28.54 17.68 7.86
N LYS A 56 -29.63 16.97 8.15
CA LYS A 56 -30.97 17.55 8.15
C LYS A 56 -31.25 18.36 9.42
N ASP A 57 -30.47 18.13 10.46
CA ASP A 57 -30.65 18.76 11.78
C ASP A 57 -29.89 20.09 11.91
N ALA A 58 -28.99 20.39 10.95
CA ALA A 58 -28.23 21.62 10.92
C ALA A 58 -29.08 22.85 10.59
N LYS A 59 -29.00 23.87 11.43
CA LYS A 59 -29.74 25.13 11.30
C LYS A 59 -28.84 26.31 10.95
N THR A 60 -27.57 26.22 11.29
CA THR A 60 -26.52 27.22 11.01
C THR A 60 -25.44 26.66 10.10
N LEU A 61 -24.65 27.54 9.50
CA LEU A 61 -23.51 27.13 8.68
C LEU A 61 -22.49 26.29 9.48
N THR A 62 -22.22 26.67 10.70
CA THR A 62 -21.31 25.92 11.59
C THR A 62 -21.84 24.50 11.85
N GLU A 63 -23.14 24.38 12.17
CA GLU A 63 -23.78 23.08 12.37
C GLU A 63 -23.80 22.23 11.09
N VAL A 64 -23.88 22.83 9.90
CA VAL A 64 -23.73 22.07 8.64
C VAL A 64 -22.37 21.40 8.58
N TYR A 65 -21.29 22.11 8.90
CA TYR A 65 -19.96 21.52 8.91
C TYR A 65 -19.81 20.46 10.01
N GLU A 66 -20.20 20.78 11.23
CA GLU A 66 -20.03 19.89 12.38
C GLU A 66 -20.85 18.62 12.25
N PHE A 67 -22.14 18.73 11.99
CA PHE A 67 -23.06 17.58 11.95
C PHE A 67 -22.82 16.73 10.71
N SER A 68 -22.72 17.34 9.53
CA SER A 68 -22.49 16.55 8.29
C SER A 68 -21.20 15.76 8.34
N ARG A 69 -20.14 16.30 8.94
CA ARG A 69 -18.86 15.60 9.07
C ARG A 69 -18.88 14.55 10.17
N SER A 70 -19.50 14.82 11.32
CA SER A 70 -19.61 13.85 12.42
C SER A 70 -20.51 12.67 12.08
N GLU A 71 -21.58 12.89 11.30
CA GLU A 71 -22.48 11.84 10.80
C GLU A 71 -21.86 11.06 9.65
N GLY A 72 -21.08 11.73 8.78
CA GLY A 72 -20.55 11.17 7.55
C GLY A 72 -19.24 10.41 7.69
N PHE A 73 -18.41 10.71 8.70
CA PHE A 73 -17.13 10.06 8.91
C PHE A 73 -17.17 9.06 10.07
N GLY A 74 -16.70 7.84 9.82
CA GLY A 74 -16.51 6.84 10.87
C GLY A 74 -15.35 7.21 11.82
N PRO A 75 -15.28 6.56 13.00
CA PRO A 75 -14.28 6.88 14.02
C PRO A 75 -12.82 6.84 13.56
N GLU A 76 -12.47 5.85 12.75
CA GLU A 76 -11.11 5.70 12.19
C GLU A 76 -10.74 6.88 11.28
N VAL A 77 -11.66 7.33 10.43
CA VAL A 77 -11.43 8.47 9.53
C VAL A 77 -11.27 9.75 10.33
N ILE A 78 -12.09 9.95 11.34
CA ILE A 78 -11.99 11.10 12.27
C ILE A 78 -10.63 11.12 12.95
N GLN A 79 -10.17 9.97 13.47
CA GLN A 79 -8.85 9.84 14.09
C GLN A 79 -7.72 10.22 13.14
N ARG A 80 -7.78 9.78 11.89
CA ARG A 80 -6.78 10.13 10.85
C ARG A 80 -6.80 11.62 10.50
N ILE A 81 -7.99 12.24 10.42
CA ILE A 81 -8.13 13.68 10.18
C ILE A 81 -7.51 14.47 11.33
N LEU A 82 -7.78 14.09 12.59
CA LEU A 82 -7.23 14.75 13.77
C LEU A 82 -5.69 14.61 13.81
N LEU A 83 -5.18 13.42 13.59
CA LEU A 83 -3.74 13.17 13.53
C LEU A 83 -3.07 13.99 12.42
N GLY A 84 -3.66 14.00 11.23
CA GLY A 84 -3.16 14.78 10.09
C GLY A 84 -3.13 16.27 10.37
N THR A 85 -4.19 16.80 10.96
CA THR A 85 -4.26 18.21 11.37
C THR A 85 -3.18 18.54 12.41
N TYR A 86 -2.96 17.66 13.37
CA TYR A 86 -1.91 17.82 14.37
C TYR A 86 -0.51 17.87 13.76
N VAL A 87 -0.15 16.91 12.92
CA VAL A 87 1.20 16.86 12.32
C VAL A 87 1.47 17.98 11.31
N LEU A 88 0.44 18.63 10.78
CA LEU A 88 0.54 19.81 9.90
C LEU A 88 0.51 21.14 10.66
N SER A 89 0.18 21.13 11.96
CA SER A 89 0.07 22.37 12.72
C SER A 89 1.43 23.05 12.96
N ALA A 90 1.38 24.35 13.26
CA ALA A 90 2.56 25.14 13.55
C ALA A 90 3.37 24.54 14.71
N GLY A 91 4.69 24.42 14.53
CA GLY A 91 5.61 23.81 15.48
C GLY A 91 5.80 22.30 15.32
N PHE A 92 4.84 21.56 14.76
CA PHE A 92 4.92 20.11 14.56
C PHE A 92 5.23 19.72 13.12
N GLN A 93 4.89 20.56 12.14
CA GLN A 93 5.13 20.29 10.72
C GLN A 93 6.60 19.99 10.41
N ASP A 94 7.53 20.76 10.95
CA ASP A 94 8.96 20.56 10.71
C ASP A 94 9.49 19.29 11.39
N ALA A 95 9.04 19.03 12.61
CA ALA A 95 9.49 17.92 13.41
C ALA A 95 8.97 16.56 12.90
N TYR A 96 7.76 16.51 12.36
CA TYR A 96 7.10 15.27 11.92
C TYR A 96 6.96 15.20 10.40
N TYR A 97 6.16 16.07 9.78
CA TYR A 97 5.84 15.94 8.35
C TYR A 97 7.04 16.10 7.44
N LYS A 98 7.82 17.16 7.61
CA LYS A 98 9.05 17.38 6.79
C LYS A 98 10.11 16.31 7.05
N LYS A 99 10.21 15.81 8.29
CA LYS A 99 11.12 14.72 8.61
C LYS A 99 10.67 13.43 7.93
N ALA A 100 9.38 13.10 7.96
CA ALA A 100 8.82 11.94 7.26
C ALA A 100 9.06 12.02 5.75
N GLN A 101 8.88 13.18 5.12
CA GLN A 101 9.19 13.39 3.70
C GLN A 101 10.67 13.13 3.37
N LYS A 102 11.60 13.56 4.24
CA LYS A 102 13.04 13.29 4.05
C LYS A 102 13.35 11.79 4.16
N VAL A 103 12.70 11.08 5.07
CA VAL A 103 12.86 9.62 5.19
C VAL A 103 12.23 8.91 3.99
N ARG A 104 11.05 9.34 3.52
CA ARG A 104 10.45 8.85 2.28
C ARG A 104 11.41 8.96 1.09
N SER A 105 12.10 10.08 0.94
CA SER A 105 13.10 10.25 -0.14
C SER A 105 14.21 9.21 -0.07
N LYS A 106 14.64 8.81 1.14
CA LYS A 106 15.64 7.74 1.30
C LYS A 106 15.09 6.37 0.91
N ILE A 107 13.83 6.08 1.25
CA ILE A 107 13.14 4.85 0.81
C ILE A 107 13.09 4.83 -0.73
N CYS A 108 12.69 5.93 -1.38
CA CYS A 108 12.71 6.03 -2.84
C CYS A 108 14.10 5.73 -3.43
N THR A 109 15.15 6.30 -2.82
CA THR A 109 16.54 6.06 -3.27
C THR A 109 16.97 4.59 -3.13
N ASP A 110 16.55 3.89 -2.06
CA ASP A 110 16.82 2.46 -1.91
C ASP A 110 16.21 1.68 -3.10
N TYR A 111 14.95 1.93 -3.44
CA TYR A 111 14.29 1.32 -4.59
C TYR A 111 14.93 1.69 -5.92
N GLU A 112 15.27 2.97 -6.15
CA GLU A 112 15.98 3.41 -7.36
C GLU A 112 17.30 2.65 -7.55
N ASN A 113 18.03 2.40 -6.46
CA ASN A 113 19.27 1.62 -6.51
C ASN A 113 18.99 0.15 -6.80
N ALA A 114 18.00 -0.44 -6.16
CA ALA A 114 17.60 -1.82 -6.35
C ALA A 114 17.13 -2.10 -7.79
N PHE A 115 16.35 -1.19 -8.39
CA PHE A 115 15.87 -1.33 -9.77
C PHE A 115 16.95 -1.20 -10.85
N LYS A 116 18.18 -0.88 -10.51
CA LYS A 116 19.30 -1.02 -11.44
C LYS A 116 19.56 -2.48 -11.82
N HIS A 117 19.05 -3.41 -11.01
CA HIS A 117 19.16 -4.87 -11.23
C HIS A 117 17.89 -5.50 -11.81
N GLY A 118 16.78 -4.77 -11.97
CA GLY A 118 15.53 -5.28 -12.55
C GLY A 118 14.32 -5.16 -11.63
N ALA A 119 13.32 -6.03 -11.81
CA ALA A 119 12.13 -6.07 -10.97
C ALA A 119 12.41 -6.70 -9.59
N ILE A 120 11.69 -6.24 -8.57
CA ILE A 120 11.83 -6.74 -7.21
C ILE A 120 10.67 -7.68 -6.88
N THR A 121 10.97 -8.81 -6.23
CA THR A 121 9.99 -9.73 -5.66
C THR A 121 10.23 -9.86 -4.16
N ASP A 122 9.15 -9.88 -3.38
CA ASP A 122 9.22 -10.02 -1.92
C ASP A 122 8.18 -11.05 -1.45
N PRO A 123 8.56 -12.04 -0.61
CA PRO A 123 7.60 -12.95 0.00
C PRO A 123 6.78 -12.21 1.04
N ILE A 124 5.45 -12.23 0.90
CA ILE A 124 4.54 -11.63 1.88
C ILE A 124 4.53 -12.51 3.14
N ALA A 125 5.25 -12.10 4.16
CA ALA A 125 5.15 -12.73 5.48
C ALA A 125 3.83 -12.31 6.15
N MET A 126 3.02 -13.29 6.54
CA MET A 126 1.63 -13.17 7.01
C MET A 126 1.41 -12.30 8.28
N TYR A 127 2.48 -11.91 8.99
CA TYR A 127 2.39 -11.19 10.27
C TYR A 127 2.56 -9.67 10.23
N ASN A 128 2.97 -9.11 9.07
CA ASN A 128 3.14 -7.66 8.90
C ASN A 128 2.72 -7.23 7.50
N GLN A 129 1.49 -7.53 7.11
CA GLN A 129 0.95 -7.29 5.77
C GLN A 129 1.17 -5.86 5.27
N ASP A 130 1.06 -4.88 6.16
CA ASP A 130 1.20 -3.47 5.80
C ASP A 130 2.64 -3.05 5.47
N VAL A 131 3.66 -3.72 6.00
CA VAL A 131 5.07 -3.35 5.79
C VAL A 131 5.45 -3.42 4.32
N PHE A 132 5.00 -4.45 3.62
CA PHE A 132 5.36 -4.69 2.21
C PHE A 132 4.55 -3.83 1.25
N THR A 133 3.28 -3.58 1.55
CA THR A 133 2.43 -2.75 0.69
C THR A 133 2.70 -1.26 0.87
N ILE A 134 2.99 -0.83 2.09
CA ILE A 134 3.25 0.57 2.41
C ILE A 134 4.50 1.10 1.71
N SER A 135 5.58 0.32 1.64
CA SER A 135 6.84 0.77 1.03
C SER A 135 6.67 1.09 -0.44
N ALA A 136 5.97 0.25 -1.20
CA ALA A 136 5.65 0.49 -2.59
C ALA A 136 4.80 1.76 -2.78
N ASN A 137 3.79 1.97 -1.91
CA ASN A 137 2.96 3.18 -1.91
C ASN A 137 3.79 4.43 -1.59
N MET A 138 4.69 4.37 -0.60
CA MET A 138 5.56 5.50 -0.25
C MET A 138 6.54 5.84 -1.36
N ALA A 139 7.06 4.85 -2.07
CA ALA A 139 7.97 5.05 -3.20
C ALA A 139 7.24 5.35 -4.53
N GLY A 140 5.93 5.15 -4.60
CA GLY A 140 5.11 5.38 -5.80
C GLY A 140 5.39 4.38 -6.91
N LEU A 141 5.45 3.09 -6.57
CA LEU A 141 5.83 2.00 -7.46
C LEU A 141 4.62 1.21 -7.94
N PRO A 142 4.59 0.77 -9.22
CA PRO A 142 3.63 -0.23 -9.65
C PRO A 142 3.92 -1.55 -8.93
N SER A 143 2.88 -2.16 -8.39
CA SER A 143 2.98 -3.41 -7.65
C SER A 143 1.81 -4.31 -7.97
N LEU A 144 2.08 -5.61 -8.08
CA LEU A 144 1.10 -6.64 -8.38
C LEU A 144 1.32 -7.83 -7.43
N SER A 145 0.24 -8.38 -6.89
CA SER A 145 0.27 -9.63 -6.14
C SER A 145 -0.23 -10.76 -7.02
N VAL A 146 0.51 -11.85 -7.07
CA VAL A 146 0.14 -13.08 -7.79
C VAL A 146 0.04 -14.27 -6.83
N PRO A 147 -0.88 -15.22 -7.05
CA PRO A 147 -0.90 -16.45 -6.28
C PRO A 147 0.33 -17.31 -6.62
N ALA A 148 1.00 -17.81 -5.59
CA ALA A 148 2.24 -18.57 -5.73
C ALA A 148 2.24 -19.88 -4.93
N GLY A 149 1.07 -20.45 -4.66
CA GLY A 149 0.90 -21.72 -3.98
C GLY A 149 -0.01 -21.65 -2.77
N PHE A 150 0.06 -22.70 -1.95
CA PHE A 150 -0.77 -22.84 -0.76
C PHE A 150 0.11 -23.23 0.43
N THR A 151 -0.33 -22.82 1.61
CA THR A 151 0.23 -23.32 2.88
C THR A 151 -0.13 -24.78 3.10
N LYS A 152 0.50 -25.42 4.09
CA LYS A 152 0.12 -26.79 4.52
C LYS A 152 -1.34 -26.91 5.00
N LEU A 153 -1.97 -25.78 5.34
CA LEU A 153 -3.38 -25.69 5.74
C LEU A 153 -4.32 -25.34 4.58
N GLY A 154 -3.83 -25.31 3.33
CA GLY A 154 -4.63 -24.97 2.15
C GLY A 154 -4.94 -23.48 1.98
N LEU A 155 -4.31 -22.58 2.76
CA LEU A 155 -4.47 -21.15 2.59
C LEU A 155 -3.60 -20.65 1.43
N PRO A 156 -4.10 -19.74 0.57
CA PRO A 156 -3.34 -19.22 -0.55
C PRO A 156 -2.14 -18.37 -0.09
N ILE A 157 -1.05 -18.47 -0.82
CA ILE A 157 0.16 -17.64 -0.65
C ILE A 157 0.24 -16.70 -1.83
N GLY A 158 0.39 -15.39 -1.55
CA GLY A 158 0.67 -14.38 -2.55
C GLY A 158 2.14 -13.98 -2.56
N ILE A 159 2.65 -13.62 -3.73
CA ILE A 159 3.96 -12.98 -3.91
C ILE A 159 3.74 -11.63 -4.54
N GLN A 160 4.40 -10.60 -4.01
CA GLN A 160 4.36 -9.25 -4.55
C GLN A 160 5.51 -9.04 -5.53
N ILE A 161 5.18 -8.52 -6.71
CA ILE A 161 6.10 -8.09 -7.74
C ILE A 161 6.05 -6.56 -7.80
N GLN A 162 7.19 -5.91 -7.70
CA GLN A 162 7.29 -4.44 -7.76
C GLN A 162 8.17 -4.03 -8.95
N GLY A 163 7.74 -3.01 -9.68
CA GLY A 163 8.46 -2.44 -10.80
C GLY A 163 8.90 -1.01 -10.55
N LYS A 164 9.83 -0.53 -11.36
CA LYS A 164 10.19 0.89 -11.38
C LYS A 164 8.99 1.74 -11.78
N GLN A 165 8.95 2.98 -11.34
CA GLN A 165 7.89 3.92 -11.71
C GLN A 165 7.63 3.92 -13.22
N MET A 166 6.35 3.85 -13.61
CA MET A 166 5.86 3.80 -14.99
C MET A 166 6.20 2.51 -15.76
N GLU A 167 6.75 1.48 -15.09
CA GLU A 167 7.05 0.18 -15.70
C GLU A 167 5.99 -0.90 -15.38
N ASP A 168 4.72 -0.54 -15.34
CA ASP A 168 3.58 -1.45 -15.10
C ASP A 168 3.61 -2.66 -16.06
N GLY A 169 3.97 -2.42 -17.31
CA GLY A 169 4.08 -3.48 -18.31
C GLY A 169 5.15 -4.54 -17.99
N LEU A 170 6.24 -4.18 -17.30
CA LEU A 170 7.23 -5.14 -16.83
C LEU A 170 6.65 -6.01 -15.71
N VAL A 171 5.99 -5.40 -14.74
CA VAL A 171 5.35 -6.11 -13.62
C VAL A 171 4.33 -7.12 -14.14
N MET A 172 3.49 -6.73 -15.10
CA MET A 172 2.51 -7.62 -15.73
C MET A 172 3.18 -8.76 -16.54
N ARG A 173 4.28 -8.49 -17.23
CA ARG A 173 5.01 -9.56 -17.97
C ARG A 173 5.61 -10.60 -17.04
N VAL A 174 6.20 -10.17 -15.92
CA VAL A 174 6.75 -11.10 -14.92
C VAL A 174 5.63 -11.96 -14.31
N ALA A 175 4.51 -11.32 -13.94
CA ALA A 175 3.34 -12.02 -13.43
C ALA A 175 2.81 -13.06 -14.44
N LYS A 176 2.65 -12.65 -15.71
CA LYS A 176 2.18 -13.53 -16.78
C LYS A 176 3.13 -14.71 -17.01
N ALA A 177 4.44 -14.49 -17.00
CA ALA A 177 5.41 -15.58 -17.16
C ALA A 177 5.30 -16.63 -16.05
N HIS A 178 5.00 -16.21 -14.82
CA HIS A 178 4.71 -17.13 -13.72
C HIS A 178 3.38 -17.87 -13.92
N GLU A 179 2.31 -17.16 -14.29
CA GLU A 179 1.00 -17.78 -14.52
C GLU A 179 0.98 -18.77 -15.68
N GLU A 180 1.76 -18.55 -16.73
CA GLU A 180 1.89 -19.49 -17.86
C GLU A 180 2.61 -20.81 -17.47
N LYS A 181 3.32 -20.83 -16.36
CA LYS A 181 4.03 -22.01 -15.84
C LYS A 181 3.32 -22.68 -14.65
N THR A 182 2.29 -22.04 -14.11
CA THR A 182 1.59 -22.51 -12.89
C THR A 182 0.08 -22.38 -13.03
N ASP A 183 -0.66 -23.22 -12.29
CA ASP A 183 -2.12 -23.19 -12.27
C ASP A 183 -2.69 -22.58 -10.99
N PHE A 184 -1.86 -21.92 -10.17
CA PHE A 184 -2.28 -21.35 -8.89
C PHE A 184 -3.38 -20.30 -9.02
N HIS A 185 -3.39 -19.53 -10.08
CA HIS A 185 -4.41 -18.52 -10.40
C HIS A 185 -5.77 -19.12 -10.77
N LEU A 186 -5.83 -20.40 -11.15
CA LEU A 186 -7.05 -21.13 -11.47
C LEU A 186 -7.62 -21.88 -10.25
N ALA A 187 -6.84 -22.04 -9.19
CA ALA A 187 -7.21 -22.80 -8.02
C ALA A 187 -8.17 -22.02 -7.13
N ILE A 188 -9.32 -22.61 -6.82
CA ILE A 188 -10.30 -22.06 -5.86
C ILE A 188 -10.06 -22.75 -4.52
N PRO A 189 -9.78 -22.01 -3.44
CA PRO A 189 -9.63 -22.59 -2.11
C PRO A 189 -10.90 -23.33 -1.67
N GLU A 190 -10.76 -24.49 -1.05
CA GLU A 190 -11.91 -25.31 -0.59
C GLU A 190 -12.82 -24.54 0.38
N THR A 191 -12.23 -23.61 1.17
CA THR A 191 -12.95 -22.75 2.10
C THR A 191 -13.81 -21.67 1.42
N ALA A 192 -13.57 -21.33 0.14
CA ALA A 192 -14.35 -20.37 -0.61
C ALA A 192 -15.62 -20.96 -1.25
N GLY A 193 -15.79 -22.28 -1.22
CA GLY A 193 -16.93 -22.99 -1.80
C GLY A 193 -18.24 -22.90 -1.00
N GLY A 194 -18.29 -22.17 0.10
CA GLY A 194 -19.41 -22.07 1.02
C GLY A 194 -20.42 -20.94 0.79
N CYS A 195 -20.17 -20.03 -0.16
CA CYS A 195 -21.17 -19.03 -0.58
C CYS A 195 -21.84 -19.47 -1.89
N LYS A 196 -22.90 -20.29 -1.75
CA LYS A 196 -23.96 -20.44 -2.76
C LYS A 196 -25.12 -19.57 -2.38
#